data_5abdd6dddda4ef01a02400b37310db2f
#
_entry.id   5abdd6dddda4ef01a02400b37310db2f
#
_cell.length_a   1.000
_cell.length_b   1.000
_cell.length_c   1.000
_cell.angle_alpha   90.00
_cell.angle_beta   90.00
_cell.angle_gamma   90.00
#
_symmetry.space_group_name_H-M   'P 1'
#
loop_
_entity.id
_entity.type
_entity.pdbx_description
1 polymer ?
#
loop_
_entity_poly.entity_id
_entity_poly.type
_entity_poly.pdbx_seq_one_letter_code
_entity_poly.pdbx_strand_id
1 'polypeptide(L)'
;MHPSRSGGLSLALTLDMHKKARSGGDIPQGIVVTARREASLAEMRRALRAIGFAIPIEHRLAPTPVGSDAAVVALPDTSEVVNATGLGKDRPGSPLTDACHWPARGLTWEFSYHGELAFVDQASAAAAAPSLTVHDGWVCFIHGPARVIAKVFDVDIPMSGPAFDALSRIAIHATS
;
A
#
# COMPACT_ATOMS: atom_id res chain seq x y z
N MET A 1 -23.63 4.66 1.78
CA MET A 1 -22.48 4.72 0.88
C MET A 1 -21.32 4.09 1.65
N HIS A 2 -21.00 2.81 1.41
CA HIS A 2 -19.90 2.14 2.12
C HIS A 2 -18.57 2.69 1.61
N PRO A 3 -17.65 3.14 2.48
CA PRO A 3 -16.29 3.46 2.06
C PRO A 3 -15.66 2.19 1.46
N SER A 4 -14.97 2.34 0.35
CA SER A 4 -14.24 1.22 -0.24
C SER A 4 -13.21 0.71 0.78
N ARG A 5 -13.07 -0.61 0.94
CA ARG A 5 -12.14 -1.23 1.91
C ARG A 5 -10.69 -0.77 1.72
N SER A 6 -10.31 -0.45 0.48
CA SER A 6 -8.99 0.11 0.14
C SER A 6 -8.74 1.51 0.75
N GLY A 7 -9.78 2.35 0.89
CA GLY A 7 -9.64 3.64 1.56
C GLY A 7 -9.23 3.54 3.04
N GLY A 8 -9.62 2.47 3.71
CA GLY A 8 -9.26 2.23 5.11
C GLY A 8 -7.78 1.94 5.32
N LEU A 9 -7.15 1.15 4.44
CA LEU A 9 -5.72 0.83 4.53
C LEU A 9 -4.84 2.05 4.22
N SER A 10 -5.20 2.83 3.20
CA SER A 10 -4.50 4.09 2.90
C SER A 10 -4.58 5.07 4.07
N LEU A 11 -5.72 5.16 4.75
CA LEU A 11 -5.87 5.99 5.93
C LEU A 11 -5.02 5.49 7.11
N ALA A 12 -4.98 4.18 7.34
CA ALA A 12 -4.17 3.58 8.41
C ALA A 12 -2.67 3.87 8.22
N LEU A 13 -2.16 3.70 7.00
CA LEU A 13 -0.78 4.03 6.64
C LEU A 13 -0.49 5.52 6.89
N THR A 14 -1.39 6.39 6.45
CA THR A 14 -1.27 7.84 6.65
C THR A 14 -1.25 8.22 8.13
N LEU A 15 -2.08 7.57 8.95
CA LEU A 15 -2.10 7.82 10.42
C LEU A 15 -0.81 7.33 11.08
N ASP A 16 -0.24 6.22 10.65
CA ASP A 16 1.05 5.73 11.15
C ASP A 16 2.18 6.70 10.81
N MET A 17 2.27 7.16 9.57
CA MET A 17 3.21 8.19 9.16
C MET A 17 3.04 9.49 9.95
N HIS A 18 1.81 9.91 10.22
CA HIS A 18 1.54 11.09 11.05
C HIS A 18 2.06 10.94 12.49
N LYS A 19 1.86 9.76 13.10
CA LYS A 19 2.40 9.46 14.43
C LYS A 19 3.93 9.47 14.44
N LYS A 20 4.56 8.82 13.46
CA LYS A 20 6.02 8.79 13.30
C LYS A 20 6.60 10.19 13.13
N ALA A 21 5.99 11.03 12.31
CA ALA A 21 6.40 12.43 12.13
C ALA A 21 6.42 13.22 13.46
N ARG A 22 5.45 12.95 14.36
CA ARG A 22 5.38 13.62 15.67
C ARG A 22 6.34 13.06 16.72
N SER A 23 6.79 11.83 16.55
CA SER A 23 7.70 11.15 17.50
C SER A 23 9.17 11.16 17.04
N GLY A 24 9.50 11.84 15.93
CA GLY A 24 10.86 11.85 15.38
C GLY A 24 11.28 10.54 14.72
N GLY A 25 10.31 9.71 14.31
CA GLY A 25 10.57 8.48 13.57
C GLY A 25 10.91 8.73 12.10
N ASP A 26 11.32 7.66 11.41
CA ASP A 26 11.60 7.69 9.99
C ASP A 26 10.30 7.92 9.18
N ILE A 27 10.32 8.94 8.33
CA ILE A 27 9.19 9.36 7.50
C ILE A 27 9.65 9.71 6.07
N PRO A 28 8.79 9.55 5.06
CA PRO A 28 9.12 9.97 3.72
C PRO A 28 9.27 11.49 3.62
N GLN A 29 10.12 11.95 2.70
CA GLN A 29 10.31 13.38 2.42
C GLN A 29 9.07 14.02 1.81
N GLY A 30 8.25 13.23 1.11
CA GLY A 30 6.99 13.65 0.50
C GLY A 30 6.18 12.46 0.04
N ILE A 31 4.91 12.70 -0.22
CA ILE A 31 3.96 11.68 -0.68
C ILE A 31 3.25 12.21 -1.92
N VAL A 32 3.12 11.37 -2.95
CA VAL A 32 2.26 11.62 -4.09
C VAL A 32 1.07 10.67 -4.02
N VAL A 33 -0.13 11.21 -4.02
CA VAL A 33 -1.37 10.43 -4.03
C VAL A 33 -2.08 10.61 -5.35
N THR A 34 -2.34 9.50 -6.03
CA THR A 34 -3.17 9.48 -7.24
C THR A 34 -4.57 8.95 -6.93
N ALA A 35 -5.57 9.48 -7.59
CA ALA A 35 -6.92 8.91 -7.59
C ALA A 35 -7.63 9.18 -8.90
N ARG A 36 -8.56 8.29 -9.25
CA ARG A 36 -9.34 8.41 -10.50
C ARG A 36 -10.43 9.49 -10.44
N ARG A 37 -10.79 9.94 -9.25
CA ARG A 37 -11.89 10.90 -9.03
C ARG A 37 -11.44 12.02 -8.12
N GLU A 38 -11.72 13.25 -8.51
CA GLU A 38 -11.41 14.44 -7.70
C GLU A 38 -12.11 14.41 -6.33
N ALA A 39 -13.33 13.87 -6.25
CA ALA A 39 -14.02 13.72 -4.98
C ALA A 39 -13.23 12.91 -3.94
N SER A 40 -12.51 11.86 -4.37
CA SER A 40 -11.67 11.04 -3.48
C SER A 40 -10.46 11.82 -2.97
N LEU A 41 -9.84 12.63 -3.83
CA LEU A 41 -8.73 13.51 -3.44
C LEU A 41 -9.21 14.61 -2.50
N ALA A 42 -10.37 15.20 -2.75
CA ALA A 42 -10.96 16.23 -1.89
C ALA A 42 -11.27 15.69 -0.48
N GLU A 43 -11.82 14.48 -0.40
CA GLU A 43 -12.09 13.80 0.87
C GLU A 43 -10.79 13.54 1.64
N MET A 44 -9.76 13.01 0.97
CA MET A 44 -8.46 12.78 1.58
C MET A 44 -7.82 14.08 2.08
N ARG A 45 -7.80 15.13 1.25
CA ARG A 45 -7.30 16.46 1.66
C ARG A 45 -8.02 16.99 2.90
N ARG A 46 -9.33 16.78 3.01
CA ARG A 46 -10.12 17.18 4.17
C ARG A 46 -9.71 16.39 5.42
N ALA A 47 -9.58 15.08 5.30
CA ALA A 47 -9.17 14.21 6.41
C ALA A 47 -7.76 14.55 6.92
N LEU A 48 -6.80 14.73 6.00
CA LEU A 48 -5.41 15.07 6.34
C LEU A 48 -5.30 16.43 7.02
N ARG A 49 -6.05 17.43 6.56
CA ARG A 49 -6.11 18.74 7.24
C ARG A 49 -6.69 18.64 8.64
N ALA A 50 -7.73 17.82 8.84
CA ALA A 50 -8.36 17.65 10.15
C ALA A 50 -7.41 17.09 11.22
N ILE A 51 -6.43 16.25 10.83
CA ILE A 51 -5.43 15.69 11.75
C ILE A 51 -4.13 16.51 11.81
N GLY A 52 -4.02 17.61 11.06
CA GLY A 52 -2.78 18.39 11.01
C GLY A 52 -1.61 17.62 10.40
N PHE A 53 -1.85 16.88 9.31
CA PHE A 53 -0.82 16.08 8.66
C PHE A 53 0.33 16.97 8.14
N ALA A 54 1.56 16.70 8.58
CA ALA A 54 2.69 17.59 8.39
C ALA A 54 3.66 17.19 7.25
N ILE A 55 3.56 15.94 6.74
CA ILE A 55 4.41 15.52 5.62
C ILE A 55 3.91 16.16 4.33
N PRO A 56 4.79 16.74 3.49
CA PRO A 56 4.40 17.26 2.19
C PRO A 56 3.65 16.23 1.36
N ILE A 57 2.49 16.59 0.83
CA ILE A 57 1.66 15.69 0.06
C ILE A 57 1.13 16.37 -1.20
N GLU A 58 1.37 15.75 -2.35
CA GLU A 58 0.84 16.13 -3.63
C GLU A 58 -0.34 15.23 -4.01
N HIS A 59 -1.41 15.84 -4.50
CA HIS A 59 -2.61 15.12 -4.94
C HIS A 59 -2.75 15.26 -6.46
N ARG A 60 -2.68 14.15 -7.18
CA ARG A 60 -2.79 14.12 -8.66
C ARG A 60 -4.05 13.38 -9.09
N LEU A 61 -4.87 14.02 -9.91
CA LEU A 61 -5.97 13.35 -10.58
C LEU A 61 -5.41 12.47 -11.71
N ALA A 62 -5.65 11.18 -11.62
CA ALA A 62 -5.21 10.18 -12.59
C ALA A 62 -6.39 9.26 -12.95
N PRO A 63 -7.27 9.69 -13.87
CA PRO A 63 -8.48 8.93 -14.22
C PRO A 63 -8.18 7.65 -14.99
N THR A 64 -6.99 7.54 -15.57
CA THR A 64 -6.53 6.39 -16.36
C THR A 64 -5.21 5.84 -15.81
N PRO A 65 -4.86 4.57 -16.09
CA PRO A 65 -3.56 4.00 -15.73
C PRO A 65 -2.36 4.82 -16.28
N VAL A 66 -2.42 5.31 -17.50
CA VAL A 66 -1.39 6.17 -18.09
C VAL A 66 -1.16 7.44 -17.25
N GLY A 67 -2.21 8.03 -16.69
CA GLY A 67 -2.08 9.16 -15.78
C GLY A 67 -1.37 8.79 -14.47
N SER A 68 -1.54 7.58 -14.00
CA SER A 68 -0.81 7.06 -12.84
C SER A 68 0.65 6.75 -13.17
N ASP A 69 0.95 6.21 -14.35
CA ASP A 69 2.33 5.99 -14.84
C ASP A 69 3.13 7.30 -14.83
N ALA A 70 2.52 8.39 -15.31
CA ALA A 70 3.16 9.71 -15.31
C ALA A 70 3.50 10.21 -13.89
N ALA A 71 2.71 9.80 -12.89
CA ALA A 71 3.02 10.10 -11.50
C ALA A 71 4.19 9.26 -10.98
N VAL A 72 4.26 7.97 -11.33
CA VAL A 72 5.35 7.07 -10.93
C VAL A 72 6.67 7.46 -11.55
N VAL A 73 6.69 7.76 -12.86
CA VAL A 73 7.90 8.21 -13.59
C VAL A 73 8.52 9.47 -13.00
N ALA A 74 7.70 10.33 -12.39
CA ALA A 74 8.19 11.57 -11.76
C ALA A 74 8.78 11.36 -10.35
N LEU A 75 8.73 10.15 -9.80
CA LEU A 75 9.28 9.85 -8.48
C LEU A 75 10.81 9.74 -8.53
N PRO A 76 11.50 10.16 -7.47
CA PRO A 76 12.93 9.88 -7.32
C PRO A 76 13.21 8.37 -7.28
N ASP A 77 14.46 7.98 -7.59
CA ASP A 77 14.97 6.66 -7.25
C ASP A 77 14.78 6.36 -5.76
N THR A 78 14.68 5.10 -5.41
CA THR A 78 14.44 4.63 -4.03
C THR A 78 13.06 4.97 -3.46
N SER A 79 12.12 5.44 -4.30
CA SER A 79 10.75 5.69 -3.87
C SER A 79 9.96 4.39 -3.67
N GLU A 80 8.97 4.46 -2.79
CA GLU A 80 8.00 3.40 -2.59
C GLU A 80 6.73 3.68 -3.41
N VAL A 81 6.25 2.67 -4.15
CA VAL A 81 5.00 2.73 -4.93
C VAL A 81 4.00 1.76 -4.33
N VAL A 82 2.87 2.28 -3.83
CA VAL A 82 1.86 1.49 -3.13
C VAL A 82 0.57 1.40 -3.95
N ASN A 83 0.10 0.18 -4.23
CA ASN A 83 -1.26 -0.02 -4.74
C ASN A 83 -2.25 -0.21 -3.58
N ALA A 84 -3.06 0.79 -3.33
CA ALA A 84 -4.15 0.77 -2.36
C ALA A 84 -5.54 0.94 -3.03
N THR A 85 -5.66 0.61 -4.32
CA THR A 85 -6.88 0.86 -5.11
C THR A 85 -7.90 -0.28 -5.03
N GLY A 86 -7.48 -1.48 -4.67
CA GLY A 86 -8.27 -2.71 -4.73
C GLY A 86 -8.47 -3.25 -6.16
N LEU A 87 -7.79 -2.68 -7.17
CA LEU A 87 -7.67 -3.30 -8.48
C LEU A 87 -6.75 -4.52 -8.38
N GLY A 88 -7.05 -5.57 -9.13
CA GLY A 88 -6.35 -6.85 -9.04
C GLY A 88 -6.93 -7.78 -7.96
N LYS A 89 -7.82 -7.29 -7.08
CA LYS A 89 -8.53 -8.05 -6.05
C LYS A 89 -10.04 -8.10 -6.31
N ASP A 90 -10.74 -7.00 -6.02
CA ASP A 90 -12.20 -6.92 -6.11
C ASP A 90 -12.66 -6.62 -7.55
N ARG A 91 -11.76 -6.15 -8.39
CA ARG A 91 -11.95 -5.82 -9.80
C ARG A 91 -10.67 -6.11 -10.57
N PRO A 92 -10.77 -6.61 -11.81
CA PRO A 92 -9.60 -6.93 -12.62
C PRO A 92 -8.76 -5.70 -12.96
N GLY A 93 -7.48 -5.92 -13.26
CA GLY A 93 -6.55 -4.93 -13.76
C GLY A 93 -5.66 -4.32 -12.69
N SER A 94 -4.90 -3.30 -13.09
CA SER A 94 -3.92 -2.57 -12.29
C SER A 94 -4.16 -1.07 -12.38
N PRO A 95 -3.71 -0.28 -11.39
CA PRO A 95 -3.70 1.18 -11.50
C PRO A 95 -2.64 1.71 -12.47
N LEU A 96 -1.71 0.87 -12.92
CA LEU A 96 -0.63 1.19 -13.85
C LEU A 96 -0.77 0.41 -15.16
N THR A 97 -0.04 0.82 -16.19
CA THR A 97 0.12 0.04 -17.42
C THR A 97 1.38 -0.82 -17.38
N ASP A 98 1.49 -1.78 -18.32
CA ASP A 98 2.69 -2.61 -18.48
C ASP A 98 3.92 -1.80 -18.95
N ALA A 99 3.69 -0.60 -19.46
CA ALA A 99 4.73 0.33 -19.88
C ALA A 99 5.24 1.25 -18.76
N CYS A 100 4.77 1.08 -17.54
CA CYS A 100 5.18 1.90 -16.40
C CYS A 100 6.68 1.75 -16.13
N HIS A 101 7.38 2.87 -15.96
CA HIS A 101 8.78 2.90 -15.55
C HIS A 101 8.85 3.07 -14.03
N TRP A 102 9.41 2.08 -13.37
CA TRP A 102 9.51 2.02 -11.92
C TRP A 102 10.75 2.73 -11.39
N PRO A 103 10.69 3.32 -10.17
CA PRO A 103 11.86 3.91 -9.54
C PRO A 103 12.99 2.89 -9.38
N ALA A 104 14.22 3.26 -9.75
CA ALA A 104 15.38 2.39 -9.56
C ALA A 104 15.64 2.19 -8.05
N ARG A 105 15.96 0.98 -7.64
CA ARG A 105 16.16 0.62 -6.22
C ARG A 105 14.95 0.97 -5.33
N GLY A 106 13.77 1.02 -5.94
CA GLY A 106 12.51 1.31 -5.27
C GLY A 106 11.92 0.10 -4.54
N LEU A 107 10.83 0.34 -3.86
CA LEU A 107 9.99 -0.69 -3.26
C LEU A 107 8.58 -0.57 -3.85
N THR A 108 7.97 -1.71 -4.15
CA THR A 108 6.56 -1.76 -4.53
C THR A 108 5.78 -2.58 -3.52
N TRP A 109 4.61 -2.10 -3.16
CA TRP A 109 3.75 -2.77 -2.20
C TRP A 109 2.31 -2.83 -2.70
N GLU A 110 1.83 -4.04 -2.93
CA GLU A 110 0.42 -4.33 -3.18
C GLU A 110 -0.28 -4.58 -1.84
N PHE A 111 -1.35 -3.84 -1.54
CA PHE A 111 -2.10 -4.07 -0.30
C PHE A 111 -3.01 -5.30 -0.36
N SER A 112 -3.26 -5.85 -1.54
CA SER A 112 -4.00 -7.08 -1.71
C SER A 112 -3.06 -8.29 -1.64
N TYR A 113 -3.57 -9.42 -1.13
CA TYR A 113 -2.82 -10.68 -1.03
C TYR A 113 -3.46 -11.81 -1.83
N HIS A 114 -4.56 -11.54 -2.52
CA HIS A 114 -5.28 -12.49 -3.37
C HIS A 114 -5.91 -11.78 -4.58
N GLY A 115 -6.32 -12.54 -5.57
CA GLY A 115 -6.83 -12.06 -6.85
C GLY A 115 -5.77 -12.16 -7.95
N GLU A 116 -5.95 -11.44 -9.04
CA GLU A 116 -5.03 -11.45 -10.18
C GLU A 116 -3.67 -10.82 -9.85
N LEU A 117 -3.63 -9.90 -8.90
CA LEU A 117 -2.43 -9.18 -8.47
C LEU A 117 -1.60 -8.58 -9.63
N ALA A 118 -2.27 -8.12 -10.69
CA ALA A 118 -1.62 -7.61 -11.91
C ALA A 118 -0.54 -6.54 -11.64
N PHE A 119 -0.69 -5.75 -10.58
CA PHE A 119 0.33 -4.79 -10.16
C PHE A 119 1.63 -5.47 -9.70
N VAL A 120 1.52 -6.62 -8.99
CA VAL A 120 2.68 -7.40 -8.54
C VAL A 120 3.38 -8.03 -9.75
N ASP A 121 2.61 -8.56 -10.72
CA ASP A 121 3.16 -9.15 -11.94
C ASP A 121 3.90 -8.11 -12.77
N GLN A 122 3.33 -6.92 -12.94
CA GLN A 122 3.97 -5.78 -13.63
C GLN A 122 5.28 -5.37 -12.95
N ALA A 123 5.27 -5.22 -11.62
CA ALA A 123 6.45 -4.87 -10.85
C ALA A 123 7.52 -5.98 -10.93
N SER A 124 7.11 -7.25 -10.84
CA SER A 124 8.01 -8.41 -10.92
C SER A 124 8.65 -8.55 -12.30
N ALA A 125 7.91 -8.30 -13.36
CA ALA A 125 8.44 -8.26 -14.72
C ALA A 125 9.48 -7.14 -14.90
N ALA A 126 9.28 -6.00 -14.27
CA ALA A 126 10.21 -4.87 -14.27
C ALA A 126 11.42 -5.09 -13.34
N ALA A 127 11.30 -5.93 -12.31
CA ALA A 127 12.38 -6.23 -11.35
C ALA A 127 13.57 -7.01 -11.97
N ALA A 128 13.47 -7.44 -13.24
CA ALA A 128 14.62 -7.91 -14.02
C ALA A 128 15.67 -6.79 -14.28
N ALA A 129 15.32 -5.52 -14.12
CA ALA A 129 16.25 -4.39 -14.01
C ALA A 129 16.63 -4.16 -12.54
N PRO A 130 17.85 -3.62 -12.23
CA PRO A 130 18.46 -3.83 -10.91
C PRO A 130 17.64 -3.24 -9.76
N SER A 131 17.23 -4.10 -8.86
CA SER A 131 16.90 -3.83 -7.45
C SER A 131 15.54 -3.22 -7.12
N LEU A 132 14.47 -3.47 -7.87
CA LEU A 132 13.11 -3.20 -7.40
C LEU A 132 12.69 -4.32 -6.41
N THR A 133 12.34 -3.95 -5.20
CA THR A 133 11.79 -4.89 -4.20
C THR A 133 10.28 -4.94 -4.32
N VAL A 134 9.70 -6.13 -4.43
CA VAL A 134 8.25 -6.31 -4.63
C VAL A 134 7.65 -7.02 -3.43
N HIS A 135 6.62 -6.44 -2.84
CA HIS A 135 5.85 -7.03 -1.75
C HIS A 135 4.36 -7.08 -2.10
N ASP A 136 3.72 -8.19 -1.73
CA ASP A 136 2.26 -8.30 -1.70
C ASP A 136 1.69 -7.93 -0.32
N GLY A 137 0.37 -8.02 -0.21
CA GLY A 137 -0.35 -7.68 1.02
C GLY A 137 -0.37 -8.79 2.08
N TRP A 138 0.26 -9.94 1.84
CA TRP A 138 0.15 -11.10 2.73
C TRP A 138 0.63 -10.81 4.16
N VAL A 139 1.81 -10.25 4.30
CA VAL A 139 2.39 -9.93 5.62
C VAL A 139 1.50 -8.93 6.38
N CYS A 140 1.02 -7.90 5.70
CA CYS A 140 0.10 -6.94 6.29
C CYS A 140 -1.22 -7.59 6.69
N PHE A 141 -1.74 -8.49 5.85
CA PHE A 141 -2.97 -9.23 6.12
C PHE A 141 -2.84 -10.10 7.37
N ILE A 142 -1.77 -10.89 7.51
CA ILE A 142 -1.64 -11.81 8.65
C ILE A 142 -1.42 -11.07 9.99
N HIS A 143 -0.73 -9.94 9.98
CA HIS A 143 -0.53 -9.12 11.18
C HIS A 143 -1.84 -8.53 11.71
N GLY A 144 -2.75 -8.12 10.84
CA GLY A 144 -4.02 -7.50 11.23
C GLY A 144 -4.89 -8.42 12.09
N PRO A 145 -5.36 -9.57 11.57
CA PRO A 145 -6.14 -10.54 12.34
C PRO A 145 -5.40 -11.07 13.57
N ALA A 146 -4.09 -11.35 13.49
CA ALA A 146 -3.33 -11.83 14.62
C ALA A 146 -3.39 -10.85 15.81
N ARG A 147 -3.24 -9.55 15.56
CA ARG A 147 -3.40 -8.52 16.59
C ARG A 147 -4.82 -8.42 17.14
N VAL A 148 -5.83 -8.56 16.28
CA VAL A 148 -7.24 -8.53 16.70
C VAL A 148 -7.54 -9.73 17.59
N ILE A 149 -7.12 -10.93 17.19
CA ILE A 149 -7.30 -12.16 17.96
C ILE A 149 -6.59 -12.04 19.30
N ALA A 150 -5.33 -11.63 19.32
CA ALA A 150 -4.56 -11.43 20.55
C ALA A 150 -5.30 -10.52 21.53
N LYS A 151 -5.84 -9.41 21.05
CA LYS A 151 -6.54 -8.42 21.88
C LYS A 151 -7.94 -8.88 22.33
N VAL A 152 -8.69 -9.59 21.45
CA VAL A 152 -10.07 -10.02 21.77
C VAL A 152 -10.08 -11.18 22.75
N PHE A 153 -9.13 -12.12 22.61
CA PHE A 153 -9.06 -13.33 23.41
C PHE A 153 -8.05 -13.24 24.57
N ASP A 154 -7.39 -12.08 24.73
CA ASP A 154 -6.34 -11.85 25.73
C ASP A 154 -5.25 -12.93 25.69
N VAL A 155 -4.79 -13.25 24.49
CA VAL A 155 -3.72 -14.23 24.25
C VAL A 155 -2.50 -13.54 23.65
N ASP A 156 -1.31 -14.01 24.03
CA ASP A 156 -0.07 -13.52 23.44
C ASP A 156 0.20 -14.26 22.12
N ILE A 157 0.16 -13.52 21.02
CA ILE A 157 0.53 -14.01 19.67
C ILE A 157 1.80 -13.29 19.25
N PRO A 158 2.91 -14.01 19.08
CA PRO A 158 4.15 -13.42 18.56
C PRO A 158 3.91 -12.74 17.19
N MET A 159 4.42 -11.52 17.01
CA MET A 159 4.27 -10.75 15.77
C MET A 159 5.52 -10.82 14.87
N SER A 160 6.50 -11.67 15.22
CA SER A 160 7.73 -11.90 14.46
C SER A 160 8.40 -13.19 14.88
N GLY A 161 9.39 -13.63 14.12
CA GLY A 161 10.19 -14.81 14.42
C GLY A 161 9.52 -16.13 14.07
N PRO A 162 10.15 -17.28 14.42
CA PRO A 162 9.77 -18.60 13.91
C PRO A 162 8.32 -19.00 14.22
N ALA A 163 7.76 -18.57 15.34
CA ALA A 163 6.37 -18.86 15.70
C ALA A 163 5.38 -18.08 14.81
N PHE A 164 5.66 -16.81 14.51
CA PHE A 164 4.86 -16.04 13.58
C PHE A 164 4.97 -16.58 12.14
N ASP A 165 6.17 -16.98 11.72
CA ASP A 165 6.39 -17.59 10.40
C ASP A 165 5.63 -18.91 10.25
N ALA A 166 5.54 -19.72 11.31
CA ALA A 166 4.74 -20.93 11.34
C ALA A 166 3.24 -20.61 11.21
N LEU A 167 2.73 -19.63 11.94
CA LEU A 167 1.36 -19.15 11.85
C LEU A 167 1.03 -18.67 10.44
N SER A 168 1.91 -17.90 9.84
CA SER A 168 1.75 -17.39 8.47
C SER A 168 1.66 -18.52 7.45
N ARG A 169 2.50 -19.56 7.55
CA ARG A 169 2.44 -20.74 6.68
C ARG A 169 1.13 -21.51 6.81
N ILE A 170 0.64 -21.70 8.04
CA ILE A 170 -0.65 -22.38 8.25
C ILE A 170 -1.78 -21.58 7.61
N ALA A 171 -1.78 -20.28 7.76
CA ALA A 171 -2.81 -19.40 7.21
C ALA A 171 -2.80 -19.40 5.67
N ILE A 172 -1.66 -19.45 5.01
CA ILE A 172 -1.55 -19.57 3.54
C ILE A 172 -2.28 -20.84 3.06
N HIS A 173 -2.03 -21.97 3.69
CA HIS A 173 -2.66 -23.25 3.30
C HIS A 173 -4.17 -23.28 3.56
N ALA A 174 -4.65 -22.50 4.50
CA ALA A 174 -6.08 -22.43 4.79
C ALA A 174 -6.87 -21.51 3.84
N THR A 175 -6.17 -20.66 3.06
CA THR A 175 -6.78 -19.71 2.11
C THR A 175 -6.60 -20.11 0.64
N SER A 176 -5.90 -21.21 0.36
CA SER A 176 -5.73 -21.84 -0.96
C SER A 176 -6.82 -22.88 -1.17
#